data_63d0b15304fee785997aeab94b4b60c8
#
_entry.id   63d0b15304fee785997aeab94b4b60c8
#
_cell.length_a   1.000
_cell.length_b   1.000
_cell.length_c   1.000
_cell.angle_alpha   90.00
_cell.angle_beta   90.00
_cell.angle_gamma   90.00
#
_symmetry.space_group_name_H-M   'P 1'
#
loop_
_entity.id
_entity.type
_entity.pdbx_description
1 polymer ?
#
loop_
_entity_poly.entity_id
_entity_poly.type
_entity_poly.pdbx_seq_one_letter_code
_entity_poly.pdbx_strand_id
1 'polypeptide(L)'
;MEHLRSHLPPAASVLNPVDVLGDALADRYAVAVEAVLKDPNVGGVLVILTPQVMTQIEETARAVGELASRYDKPVLGCFMGKATTEKGARILREYKVPNYEVPERAVAVFRAMWEYKTWLDRPPLKVERYEFDAERIRQILDLVRSEGRLTLGDAETRGIMEACGIPIPRTGLARTPEEAVQIADEIGYPVVMKIASPDILHKTDIGGVKLNIQTPADVRDTFDLLVYRATRYMPDATIWGCQIQQMVRGGREVIVGMSKDPQFGPLIMFGLGGIYVEALKDVAFRIAPLSRQEALEMINEIRSIRLLRGVRGEPPADIEAIADTILRIAQLVMDFPEIVELDINPLMVMEAGRGVVAVDMRMALSS
;
A
#
# COMPACT_ATOMS: atom_id res chain seq x y z
N MET A 1 28.79 31.40 -4.87
CA MET A 1 28.11 32.62 -5.38
C MET A 1 29.09 33.72 -5.72
N GLU A 2 30.06 34.04 -4.87
CA GLU A 2 31.03 35.13 -5.14
C GLU A 2 31.85 34.87 -6.44
N HIS A 3 32.31 33.65 -6.65
CA HIS A 3 32.96 33.25 -7.91
C HIS A 3 32.09 33.49 -9.15
N LEU A 4 30.81 33.20 -9.12
CA LEU A 4 29.89 33.47 -10.23
C LEU A 4 29.72 34.99 -10.46
N ARG A 5 29.59 35.78 -9.40
CA ARG A 5 29.46 37.24 -9.49
C ARG A 5 30.69 37.92 -10.13
N SER A 6 31.88 37.35 -9.92
CA SER A 6 33.11 37.91 -10.50
C SER A 6 33.33 37.53 -11.96
N HIS A 7 32.60 36.53 -12.48
CA HIS A 7 32.77 36.03 -13.85
C HIS A 7 31.54 36.20 -14.75
N LEU A 8 30.37 36.46 -14.16
CA LEU A 8 29.14 36.69 -14.91
C LEU A 8 28.81 38.18 -14.99
N PRO A 9 28.10 38.63 -16.05
CA PRO A 9 27.61 40.00 -16.16
C PRO A 9 26.73 40.41 -14.95
N PRO A 10 26.69 41.71 -14.58
CA PRO A 10 25.90 42.16 -13.44
C PRO A 10 24.39 41.84 -13.51
N ALA A 11 23.85 41.68 -14.71
CA ALA A 11 22.46 41.34 -14.96
C ALA A 11 22.18 39.83 -14.82
N ALA A 12 23.21 38.94 -14.72
CA ALA A 12 23.08 37.51 -14.56
C ALA A 12 22.57 37.14 -13.17
N SER A 13 21.75 36.09 -13.07
CA SER A 13 21.41 35.50 -11.78
C SER A 13 22.45 34.49 -11.35
N VAL A 14 22.92 34.62 -10.12
CA VAL A 14 23.86 33.68 -9.48
C VAL A 14 23.17 32.75 -8.48
N LEU A 15 21.83 32.85 -8.39
CA LEU A 15 21.00 31.97 -7.55
C LEU A 15 20.57 30.73 -8.36
N ASN A 16 19.84 29.84 -7.76
CA ASN A 16 19.24 28.71 -8.46
C ASN A 16 17.82 29.11 -8.97
N PRO A 17 17.59 29.18 -10.28
CA PRO A 17 18.52 28.85 -11.36
C PRO A 17 19.62 29.92 -11.57
N VAL A 18 20.83 29.47 -11.97
CA VAL A 18 21.87 30.39 -12.48
C VAL A 18 21.48 30.77 -13.90
N ASP A 19 21.24 32.08 -14.14
CA ASP A 19 20.90 32.59 -15.46
C ASP A 19 22.12 33.30 -16.06
N VAL A 20 22.69 32.70 -17.10
CA VAL A 20 23.89 33.18 -17.79
C VAL A 20 23.57 34.19 -18.89
N LEU A 21 22.29 34.57 -19.06
CA LEU A 21 21.72 35.47 -20.08
C LEU A 21 21.72 34.88 -21.52
N GLY A 22 20.84 35.42 -22.37
CA GLY A 22 20.63 34.89 -23.72
C GLY A 22 21.79 35.11 -24.70
N ASP A 23 22.72 36.00 -24.40
CA ASP A 23 23.93 36.28 -25.17
C ASP A 23 25.14 35.44 -24.75
N ALA A 24 24.93 34.46 -23.81
CA ALA A 24 26.01 33.65 -23.29
C ALA A 24 26.68 32.81 -24.36
N LEU A 25 28.00 32.85 -24.40
CA LEU A 25 28.85 31.95 -25.17
C LEU A 25 29.29 30.73 -24.34
N ALA A 26 30.01 29.79 -24.96
CA ALA A 26 30.38 28.53 -24.31
C ALA A 26 31.24 28.71 -23.03
N ASP A 27 32.07 29.72 -22.97
CA ASP A 27 32.91 30.04 -21.79
C ASP A 27 32.08 30.40 -20.58
N ARG A 28 31.01 31.16 -20.77
CA ARG A 28 30.11 31.57 -19.69
C ARG A 28 29.33 30.38 -19.15
N TYR A 29 28.88 29.49 -20.03
CA TYR A 29 28.27 28.20 -19.59
C TYR A 29 29.25 27.34 -18.82
N ALA A 30 30.54 27.24 -19.29
CA ALA A 30 31.55 26.46 -18.62
C ALA A 30 31.79 26.93 -17.19
N VAL A 31 31.97 28.25 -16.99
CA VAL A 31 32.15 28.85 -15.64
C VAL A 31 30.94 28.56 -14.73
N ALA A 32 29.74 28.74 -15.24
CA ALA A 32 28.53 28.52 -14.46
C ALA A 32 28.35 27.05 -14.05
N VAL A 33 28.48 26.13 -15.02
CA VAL A 33 28.34 24.67 -14.78
C VAL A 33 29.43 24.17 -13.82
N GLU A 34 30.68 24.61 -14.00
CA GLU A 34 31.76 24.20 -13.11
C GLU A 34 31.55 24.68 -11.67
N ALA A 35 31.14 25.94 -11.49
CA ALA A 35 30.86 26.49 -10.18
C ALA A 35 29.72 25.73 -9.45
N VAL A 36 28.66 25.37 -10.19
CA VAL A 36 27.54 24.60 -9.66
C VAL A 36 27.95 23.15 -9.33
N LEU A 37 28.77 22.51 -10.17
CA LEU A 37 29.29 21.16 -9.93
C LEU A 37 30.21 21.08 -8.71
N LYS A 38 30.96 22.17 -8.41
CA LYS A 38 31.83 22.27 -7.20
C LYS A 38 31.05 22.47 -5.91
N ASP A 39 29.79 22.94 -5.96
CA ASP A 39 29.02 23.21 -4.76
C ASP A 39 28.59 21.90 -4.07
N PRO A 40 28.98 21.64 -2.80
CA PRO A 40 28.63 20.42 -2.09
C PRO A 40 27.11 20.26 -1.84
N ASN A 41 26.34 21.35 -1.88
CA ASN A 41 24.89 21.33 -1.70
C ASN A 41 24.12 21.01 -2.98
N VAL A 42 24.80 20.82 -4.12
CA VAL A 42 24.20 20.48 -5.40
C VAL A 42 24.37 19.00 -5.68
N GLY A 43 23.27 18.27 -5.83
CA GLY A 43 23.24 16.85 -6.16
C GLY A 43 23.29 16.52 -7.66
N GLY A 44 22.98 17.48 -8.54
CA GLY A 44 22.98 17.31 -10.00
C GLY A 44 22.73 18.63 -10.71
N VAL A 45 23.02 18.69 -11.99
CA VAL A 45 22.93 19.92 -12.81
C VAL A 45 22.09 19.70 -14.06
N LEU A 46 21.09 20.55 -14.27
CA LEU A 46 20.36 20.65 -15.53
C LEU A 46 20.83 21.89 -16.30
N VAL A 47 21.42 21.65 -17.46
CA VAL A 47 21.88 22.72 -18.35
C VAL A 47 20.81 22.96 -19.42
N ILE A 48 20.14 24.12 -19.34
CA ILE A 48 19.12 24.54 -20.30
C ILE A 48 19.77 25.50 -21.30
N LEU A 49 19.66 25.19 -22.57
CA LEU A 49 20.14 26.04 -23.66
C LEU A 49 19.00 26.29 -24.64
N THR A 50 18.64 27.56 -24.76
CA THR A 50 17.73 28.08 -25.80
C THR A 50 18.57 28.81 -26.86
N PRO A 51 18.67 28.28 -28.11
CA PRO A 51 19.60 28.83 -29.08
C PRO A 51 19.16 30.21 -29.56
N GLN A 52 20.11 31.13 -29.56
CA GLN A 52 20.04 32.42 -30.19
C GLN A 52 21.01 32.44 -31.39
N VAL A 53 20.99 33.50 -32.22
CA VAL A 53 21.87 33.60 -33.41
C VAL A 53 23.35 33.48 -33.06
N MET A 54 23.78 34.01 -31.90
CA MET A 54 25.16 33.99 -31.45
C MET A 54 25.54 32.74 -30.63
N THR A 55 24.60 31.88 -30.30
CA THR A 55 24.86 30.77 -29.39
C THR A 55 25.83 29.73 -30.01
N GLN A 56 26.92 29.47 -29.30
CA GLN A 56 27.93 28.46 -29.66
C GLN A 56 27.48 27.08 -29.15
N ILE A 57 26.56 26.45 -29.88
CA ILE A 57 25.88 25.23 -29.43
C ILE A 57 26.83 24.06 -29.27
N GLU A 58 27.71 23.84 -30.25
CA GLU A 58 28.66 22.70 -30.27
C GLU A 58 29.74 22.90 -29.20
N GLU A 59 30.30 24.09 -29.10
CA GLU A 59 31.30 24.46 -28.11
C GLU A 59 30.74 24.36 -26.68
N THR A 60 29.52 24.83 -26.46
CA THR A 60 28.82 24.69 -25.16
C THR A 60 28.61 23.22 -24.84
N ALA A 61 28.20 22.41 -25.81
CA ALA A 61 28.00 20.97 -25.58
C ALA A 61 29.30 20.27 -25.19
N ARG A 62 30.45 20.61 -25.85
CA ARG A 62 31.77 20.09 -25.48
C ARG A 62 32.18 20.51 -24.07
N ALA A 63 32.06 21.78 -23.73
CA ALA A 63 32.42 22.30 -22.42
C ALA A 63 31.60 21.63 -21.30
N VAL A 64 30.28 21.49 -21.49
CA VAL A 64 29.40 20.76 -20.56
C VAL A 64 29.79 19.29 -20.46
N GLY A 65 30.05 18.62 -21.57
CA GLY A 65 30.43 17.21 -21.60
C GLY A 65 31.76 16.94 -20.90
N GLU A 66 32.78 17.79 -21.16
CA GLU A 66 34.08 17.71 -20.49
C GLU A 66 33.97 17.90 -18.98
N LEU A 67 33.16 18.87 -18.52
CA LEU A 67 32.91 19.08 -17.11
C LEU A 67 32.16 17.91 -16.50
N ALA A 68 31.11 17.41 -17.14
CA ALA A 68 30.40 16.24 -16.68
C ALA A 68 31.28 15.02 -16.44
N SER A 69 32.34 14.86 -17.29
CA SER A 69 33.30 13.77 -17.17
C SER A 69 34.28 13.92 -15.98
N ARG A 70 34.42 15.11 -15.43
CA ARG A 70 35.36 15.42 -14.32
C ARG A 70 34.74 15.33 -12.95
N TYR A 71 33.43 15.38 -12.86
CA TYR A 71 32.69 15.43 -11.57
C TYR A 71 31.76 14.23 -11.44
N ASP A 72 31.65 13.70 -10.24
CA ASP A 72 30.77 12.55 -9.93
C ASP A 72 29.34 13.02 -9.57
N LYS A 73 28.81 13.93 -10.37
CA LYS A 73 27.44 14.43 -10.23
C LYS A 73 26.70 14.28 -11.55
N PRO A 74 25.45 13.85 -11.56
CA PRO A 74 24.68 13.75 -12.78
C PRO A 74 24.47 15.13 -13.43
N VAL A 75 24.76 15.19 -14.72
CA VAL A 75 24.53 16.35 -15.59
C VAL A 75 23.54 15.94 -16.66
N LEU A 76 22.45 16.69 -16.79
CA LEU A 76 21.46 16.53 -17.86
C LEU A 76 21.44 17.76 -18.74
N GLY A 77 21.35 17.57 -20.04
CA GLY A 77 21.16 18.63 -21.03
C GLY A 77 19.68 18.83 -21.37
N CYS A 78 19.30 20.06 -21.61
CA CYS A 78 18.04 20.43 -22.25
C CYS A 78 18.32 21.48 -23.32
N PHE A 79 18.85 21.03 -24.45
CA PHE A 79 19.16 21.88 -25.62
C PHE A 79 17.89 21.95 -26.49
N MET A 80 17.13 23.02 -26.32
CA MET A 80 15.84 23.21 -26.99
C MET A 80 16.05 23.71 -28.41
N GLY A 81 15.20 23.29 -29.37
CA GLY A 81 15.27 23.74 -30.76
C GLY A 81 15.51 22.65 -31.81
N LYS A 82 15.37 21.38 -31.43
CA LYS A 82 15.40 20.18 -32.31
C LYS A 82 16.52 20.21 -33.41
N ALA A 83 16.16 20.66 -34.61
CA ALA A 83 17.10 20.70 -35.76
C ALA A 83 18.33 21.61 -35.52
N THR A 84 18.13 22.74 -34.85
CA THR A 84 19.21 23.71 -34.59
C THR A 84 20.21 23.17 -33.57
N THR A 85 19.76 22.39 -32.60
CA THR A 85 20.61 21.86 -31.51
C THR A 85 21.05 20.42 -31.70
N GLU A 86 20.71 19.78 -32.82
CA GLU A 86 20.97 18.37 -33.06
C GLU A 86 22.47 18.01 -32.95
N LYS A 87 23.36 18.84 -33.46
CA LYS A 87 24.81 18.62 -33.37
C LYS A 87 25.30 18.69 -31.93
N GLY A 88 24.83 19.69 -31.14
CA GLY A 88 25.15 19.80 -29.74
C GLY A 88 24.63 18.59 -28.93
N ALA A 89 23.41 18.15 -29.22
CA ALA A 89 22.81 16.96 -28.58
C ALA A 89 23.62 15.67 -28.88
N ARG A 90 24.19 15.57 -30.09
CA ARG A 90 25.10 14.47 -30.47
C ARG A 90 26.37 14.51 -29.65
N ILE A 91 27.01 15.68 -29.53
CA ILE A 91 28.22 15.88 -28.73
C ILE A 91 27.96 15.53 -27.25
N LEU A 92 26.87 16.02 -26.66
CA LEU A 92 26.51 15.64 -25.30
C LEU A 92 26.39 14.12 -25.12
N ARG A 93 25.80 13.42 -26.10
CA ARG A 93 25.69 11.95 -26.08
C ARG A 93 27.05 11.25 -26.12
N GLU A 94 28.01 11.76 -26.87
CA GLU A 94 29.41 11.25 -26.92
C GLU A 94 30.04 11.30 -25.51
N TYR A 95 29.76 12.36 -24.76
CA TYR A 95 30.17 12.50 -23.35
C TYR A 95 29.24 11.79 -22.35
N LYS A 96 28.27 11.00 -22.81
CA LYS A 96 27.26 10.30 -21.97
C LYS A 96 26.39 11.25 -21.16
N VAL A 97 26.21 12.47 -21.59
CA VAL A 97 25.26 13.44 -21.00
C VAL A 97 23.91 13.30 -21.71
N PRO A 98 22.87 12.80 -21.04
CA PRO A 98 21.54 12.72 -21.62
C PRO A 98 21.00 14.10 -21.96
N ASN A 99 20.36 14.23 -23.13
CA ASN A 99 19.75 15.48 -23.57
C ASN A 99 18.25 15.30 -23.79
N TYR A 100 17.47 16.24 -23.31
CA TYR A 100 16.00 16.25 -23.40
C TYR A 100 15.52 17.47 -24.19
N GLU A 101 14.42 17.32 -24.92
CA GLU A 101 13.84 18.40 -25.72
C GLU A 101 13.15 19.48 -24.89
N VAL A 102 12.67 19.10 -23.68
CA VAL A 102 11.95 19.97 -22.75
C VAL A 102 12.40 19.74 -21.31
N PRO A 103 12.45 20.80 -20.48
CA PRO A 103 12.98 20.70 -19.11
C PRO A 103 12.20 19.74 -18.22
N GLU A 104 10.89 19.62 -18.40
CA GLU A 104 10.02 18.78 -17.58
C GLU A 104 10.44 17.31 -17.61
N ARG A 105 10.90 16.83 -18.78
CA ARG A 105 11.41 15.45 -18.91
C ARG A 105 12.71 15.24 -18.14
N ALA A 106 13.62 16.22 -18.21
CA ALA A 106 14.87 16.15 -17.46
C ALA A 106 14.62 16.19 -15.94
N VAL A 107 13.70 17.05 -15.50
CA VAL A 107 13.29 17.11 -14.07
C VAL A 107 12.65 15.79 -13.61
N ALA A 108 11.82 15.17 -14.44
CA ALA A 108 11.24 13.85 -14.13
C ALA A 108 12.32 12.77 -13.95
N VAL A 109 13.39 12.82 -14.76
CA VAL A 109 14.53 11.90 -14.60
C VAL A 109 15.30 12.19 -13.32
N PHE A 110 15.59 13.45 -12.98
CA PHE A 110 16.21 13.77 -11.69
C PHE A 110 15.37 13.32 -10.50
N ARG A 111 14.05 13.46 -10.60
CA ARG A 111 13.15 12.97 -9.59
C ARG A 111 13.29 11.45 -9.42
N ALA A 112 13.27 10.68 -10.52
CA ALA A 112 13.42 9.23 -10.46
C ALA A 112 14.78 8.81 -9.87
N MET A 113 15.87 9.53 -10.25
CA MET A 113 17.21 9.29 -9.68
C MET A 113 17.25 9.59 -8.19
N TRP A 114 16.63 10.66 -7.75
CA TRP A 114 16.53 11.03 -6.33
C TRP A 114 15.68 10.02 -5.54
N GLU A 115 14.55 9.59 -6.06
CA GLU A 115 13.69 8.57 -5.45
C GLU A 115 14.46 7.25 -5.29
N TYR A 116 15.19 6.84 -6.34
CA TYR A 116 16.03 5.63 -6.30
C TYR A 116 17.18 5.75 -5.28
N LYS A 117 17.89 6.89 -5.26
CA LYS A 117 18.93 7.14 -4.26
C LYS A 117 18.39 7.12 -2.84
N THR A 118 17.26 7.76 -2.62
CA THR A 118 16.57 7.76 -1.32
C THR A 118 16.20 6.33 -0.91
N TRP A 119 15.78 5.52 -1.86
CA TRP A 119 15.48 4.11 -1.61
C TRP A 119 16.73 3.30 -1.26
N LEU A 120 17.84 3.51 -1.97
CA LEU A 120 19.14 2.87 -1.67
C LEU A 120 19.70 3.25 -0.30
N ASP A 121 19.50 4.51 0.12
CA ASP A 121 20.00 5.03 1.40
C ASP A 121 19.12 4.68 2.59
N ARG A 122 18.02 3.94 2.38
CA ARG A 122 17.15 3.48 3.46
C ARG A 122 17.96 2.63 4.45
N PRO A 123 17.77 2.85 5.74
CA PRO A 123 18.38 1.98 6.74
C PRO A 123 17.87 0.53 6.56
N PRO A 124 18.64 -0.47 7.01
CA PRO A 124 18.19 -1.85 7.01
C PRO A 124 16.81 -1.98 7.65
N LEU A 125 15.94 -2.81 7.05
CA LEU A 125 14.60 -3.07 7.55
C LEU A 125 14.65 -3.54 9.01
N LYS A 126 14.00 -2.81 9.91
CA LYS A 126 13.74 -3.27 11.26
C LYS A 126 12.37 -3.94 11.26
N VAL A 127 12.37 -5.25 11.13
CA VAL A 127 11.14 -6.07 11.22
C VAL A 127 10.78 -6.20 12.70
N GLU A 128 9.61 -5.69 13.07
CA GLU A 128 9.05 -5.90 14.41
C GLU A 128 8.52 -7.33 14.52
N ARG A 129 8.60 -7.90 15.71
CA ARG A 129 8.04 -9.22 15.99
C ARG A 129 7.03 -9.11 17.12
N TYR A 130 5.89 -9.73 16.89
CA TYR A 130 4.79 -9.83 17.83
C TYR A 130 4.78 -11.20 18.52
N GLU A 131 4.32 -11.25 19.73
CA GLU A 131 4.07 -12.52 20.41
C GLU A 131 2.79 -13.16 19.85
N PHE A 132 2.92 -14.39 19.35
CA PHE A 132 1.83 -15.22 18.87
C PHE A 132 1.71 -16.47 19.72
N ASP A 133 0.51 -16.98 19.89
CA ASP A 133 0.29 -18.35 20.34
C ASP A 133 0.56 -19.32 19.16
N ALA A 134 1.84 -19.51 18.87
CA ALA A 134 2.28 -20.31 17.73
C ALA A 134 1.88 -21.78 17.85
N GLU A 135 1.74 -22.31 19.08
CA GLU A 135 1.30 -23.68 19.32
C GLU A 135 -0.17 -23.85 18.93
N ARG A 136 -1.03 -22.92 19.35
CA ARG A 136 -2.45 -22.91 18.96
C ARG A 136 -2.63 -22.79 17.45
N ILE A 137 -1.86 -21.92 16.80
CA ILE A 137 -1.90 -21.77 15.34
C ILE A 137 -1.55 -23.10 14.67
N ARG A 138 -0.46 -23.74 15.08
CA ARG A 138 -0.02 -25.01 14.52
C ARG A 138 -1.06 -26.12 14.69
N GLN A 139 -1.63 -26.26 15.88
CA GLN A 139 -2.70 -27.22 16.15
C GLN A 139 -3.90 -27.03 15.21
N ILE A 140 -4.30 -25.80 14.95
CA ILE A 140 -5.42 -25.51 14.03
C ILE A 140 -5.05 -25.90 12.59
N LEU A 141 -3.86 -25.54 12.12
CA LEU A 141 -3.41 -25.86 10.76
C LEU A 141 -3.27 -27.36 10.55
N ASP A 142 -2.71 -28.07 11.53
CA ASP A 142 -2.56 -29.54 11.50
C ASP A 142 -3.90 -30.26 11.51
N LEU A 143 -4.89 -29.77 12.28
CA LEU A 143 -6.24 -30.30 12.27
C LEU A 143 -6.89 -30.19 10.88
N VAL A 144 -6.86 -29.01 10.27
CA VAL A 144 -7.42 -28.76 8.92
C VAL A 144 -6.79 -29.69 7.89
N ARG A 145 -5.46 -29.85 7.95
CA ARG A 145 -4.73 -30.76 7.05
C ARG A 145 -5.05 -32.22 7.28
N SER A 146 -5.20 -32.64 8.54
CA SER A 146 -5.54 -34.03 8.88
C SER A 146 -6.92 -34.45 8.35
N GLU A 147 -7.82 -33.47 8.17
CA GLU A 147 -9.13 -33.66 7.56
C GLU A 147 -9.12 -33.58 6.01
N GLY A 148 -7.93 -33.41 5.43
CA GLY A 148 -7.77 -33.28 3.96
C GLY A 148 -8.31 -31.97 3.38
N ARG A 149 -8.55 -30.96 4.22
CA ARG A 149 -9.03 -29.65 3.80
C ARG A 149 -7.87 -28.68 3.55
N LEU A 150 -8.03 -27.81 2.58
CA LEU A 150 -7.10 -26.71 2.27
C LEU A 150 -7.67 -25.34 2.63
N THR A 151 -8.97 -25.25 2.88
CA THR A 151 -9.63 -24.00 3.29
C THR A 151 -10.04 -24.11 4.74
N LEU A 152 -9.70 -23.13 5.54
CA LEU A 152 -10.09 -23.03 6.94
C LEU A 152 -11.56 -22.64 7.05
N GLY A 153 -12.23 -23.21 8.04
CA GLY A 153 -13.55 -22.75 8.46
C GLY A 153 -13.48 -21.42 9.26
N ASP A 154 -14.64 -20.81 9.48
CA ASP A 154 -14.74 -19.54 10.21
C ASP A 154 -14.14 -19.64 11.62
N ALA A 155 -14.47 -20.68 12.38
CA ALA A 155 -13.96 -20.88 13.74
C ALA A 155 -12.43 -21.04 13.80
N GLU A 156 -11.86 -21.74 12.84
CA GLU A 156 -10.42 -21.98 12.71
C GLU A 156 -9.68 -20.69 12.36
N THR A 157 -10.17 -19.96 11.36
CA THR A 157 -9.61 -18.66 10.95
C THR A 157 -9.65 -17.65 12.11
N ARG A 158 -10.76 -17.61 12.85
CA ARG A 158 -10.92 -16.76 14.04
C ARG A 158 -9.93 -17.14 15.13
N GLY A 159 -9.75 -18.44 15.39
CA GLY A 159 -8.76 -18.95 16.35
C GLY A 159 -7.33 -18.51 16.01
N ILE A 160 -6.96 -18.48 14.73
CA ILE A 160 -5.66 -17.96 14.28
C ILE A 160 -5.57 -16.44 14.47
N MET A 161 -6.61 -15.67 14.13
CA MET A 161 -6.60 -14.22 14.36
C MET A 161 -6.42 -13.87 15.83
N GLU A 162 -7.15 -14.55 16.73
CA GLU A 162 -6.98 -14.38 18.18
C GLU A 162 -5.56 -14.73 18.62
N ALA A 163 -5.01 -15.86 18.15
CA ALA A 163 -3.65 -16.29 18.46
C ALA A 163 -2.58 -15.29 17.98
N CYS A 164 -2.86 -14.53 16.92
CA CYS A 164 -2.03 -13.43 16.44
C CYS A 164 -2.29 -12.11 17.17
N GLY A 165 -3.27 -12.05 18.08
CA GLY A 165 -3.66 -10.82 18.76
C GLY A 165 -4.36 -9.81 17.87
N ILE A 166 -5.03 -10.26 16.80
CA ILE A 166 -5.90 -9.42 15.95
C ILE A 166 -7.31 -9.45 16.52
N PRO A 167 -7.88 -8.30 16.92
CA PRO A 167 -9.22 -8.25 17.51
C PRO A 167 -10.30 -8.73 16.55
N ILE A 168 -11.21 -9.56 17.07
CA ILE A 168 -12.37 -10.06 16.33
C ILE A 168 -13.65 -9.80 17.17
N PRO A 169 -14.84 -9.75 16.55
CA PRO A 169 -16.09 -9.58 17.29
C PRO A 169 -16.42 -10.86 18.08
N ARG A 170 -17.07 -10.70 19.23
CA ARG A 170 -17.62 -11.84 20.00
C ARG A 170 -18.58 -12.62 19.13
N THR A 171 -18.51 -13.92 19.19
CA THR A 171 -19.28 -14.81 18.30
C THR A 171 -19.59 -16.13 19.01
N GLY A 172 -20.75 -16.70 18.71
CA GLY A 172 -21.13 -18.05 19.10
C GLY A 172 -21.89 -18.77 18.01
N LEU A 173 -21.81 -20.09 17.99
CA LEU A 173 -22.57 -20.95 17.08
C LEU A 173 -23.81 -21.46 17.82
N ALA A 174 -24.99 -21.16 17.30
CA ALA A 174 -26.28 -21.65 17.80
C ALA A 174 -26.82 -22.74 16.87
N ARG A 175 -27.29 -23.82 17.43
CA ARG A 175 -27.92 -24.93 16.72
C ARG A 175 -29.43 -24.88 16.77
N THR A 176 -29.99 -24.11 17.74
CA THR A 176 -31.41 -23.87 17.93
C THR A 176 -31.70 -22.37 18.05
N PRO A 177 -32.95 -21.95 17.81
CA PRO A 177 -33.36 -20.57 18.03
C PRO A 177 -33.17 -20.10 19.49
N GLU A 178 -33.34 -20.99 20.47
CA GLU A 178 -33.17 -20.70 21.89
C GLU A 178 -31.71 -20.45 22.24
N GLU A 179 -30.77 -21.30 21.72
CA GLU A 179 -29.33 -21.07 21.85
C GLU A 179 -28.93 -19.75 21.20
N ALA A 180 -29.54 -19.42 20.05
CA ALA A 180 -29.25 -18.16 19.36
C ALA A 180 -29.63 -16.94 20.20
N VAL A 181 -30.77 -16.99 20.86
CA VAL A 181 -31.22 -15.93 21.80
C VAL A 181 -30.25 -15.83 22.98
N GLN A 182 -29.90 -16.96 23.60
CA GLN A 182 -28.97 -16.96 24.73
C GLN A 182 -27.64 -16.31 24.36
N ILE A 183 -27.03 -16.71 23.22
CA ILE A 183 -25.77 -16.15 22.73
C ILE A 183 -25.94 -14.65 22.44
N ALA A 184 -27.03 -14.24 21.82
CA ALA A 184 -27.31 -12.83 21.55
C ALA A 184 -27.44 -11.99 22.81
N ASP A 185 -28.08 -12.52 23.86
CA ASP A 185 -28.20 -11.87 25.17
C ASP A 185 -26.84 -11.71 25.86
N GLU A 186 -25.96 -12.73 25.76
CA GLU A 186 -24.60 -12.69 26.31
C GLU A 186 -23.70 -11.71 25.54
N ILE A 187 -23.83 -11.63 24.20
CA ILE A 187 -23.06 -10.70 23.34
C ILE A 187 -23.55 -9.27 23.53
N GLY A 188 -24.86 -9.09 23.65
CA GLY A 188 -25.54 -7.80 23.64
C GLY A 188 -25.98 -7.34 22.25
N TYR A 189 -27.19 -6.77 22.19
CA TYR A 189 -27.78 -6.28 20.95
C TYR A 189 -27.22 -4.93 20.51
N PRO A 190 -27.21 -4.69 19.18
CA PRO A 190 -27.66 -5.56 18.13
C PRO A 190 -26.60 -6.60 17.77
N VAL A 191 -27.06 -7.69 17.15
CA VAL A 191 -26.22 -8.76 16.64
C VAL A 191 -26.37 -8.91 15.13
N VAL A 192 -25.41 -9.63 14.56
CA VAL A 192 -25.43 -10.14 13.18
C VAL A 192 -25.66 -11.63 13.25
N MET A 193 -26.46 -12.16 12.35
CA MET A 193 -26.66 -13.60 12.20
C MET A 193 -26.23 -14.06 10.80
N LYS A 194 -25.46 -15.14 10.75
CA LYS A 194 -24.97 -15.76 9.52
C LYS A 194 -25.30 -17.25 9.54
N ILE A 195 -25.72 -17.81 8.41
CA ILE A 195 -25.86 -19.27 8.31
C ILE A 195 -24.49 -19.94 8.48
N ALA A 196 -24.45 -21.03 9.22
CA ALA A 196 -23.25 -21.83 9.45
C ALA A 196 -23.35 -23.16 8.71
N SER A 197 -22.56 -23.30 7.64
CA SER A 197 -22.50 -24.49 6.80
C SER A 197 -21.10 -24.60 6.17
N PRO A 198 -20.52 -25.79 6.08
CA PRO A 198 -19.27 -26.03 5.34
C PRO A 198 -19.48 -25.98 3.83
N ASP A 199 -20.71 -26.21 3.37
CA ASP A 199 -21.02 -26.34 1.94
C ASP A 199 -21.45 -25.00 1.32
N ILE A 200 -21.81 -23.99 2.13
CA ILE A 200 -22.26 -22.65 1.69
C ILE A 200 -21.15 -21.65 1.89
N LEU A 201 -20.32 -21.43 0.88
CA LEU A 201 -19.19 -20.52 0.92
C LEU A 201 -19.60 -19.05 0.78
N HIS A 202 -20.54 -18.74 -0.13
CA HIS A 202 -21.03 -17.38 -0.38
C HIS A 202 -22.39 -17.14 0.30
N LYS A 203 -22.35 -16.91 1.62
CA LYS A 203 -23.56 -16.77 2.45
C LYS A 203 -24.44 -15.59 2.04
N THR A 204 -23.85 -14.51 1.55
CA THR A 204 -24.56 -13.29 1.14
C THR A 204 -25.45 -13.54 -0.09
N ASP A 205 -25.01 -14.36 -1.04
CA ASP A 205 -25.73 -14.61 -2.31
C ASP A 205 -27.08 -15.28 -2.10
N ILE A 206 -27.18 -16.09 -1.05
CA ILE A 206 -28.44 -16.74 -0.66
C ILE A 206 -29.24 -15.96 0.38
N GLY A 207 -28.81 -14.74 0.71
CA GLY A 207 -29.40 -13.99 1.81
C GLY A 207 -29.19 -14.66 3.17
N GLY A 208 -28.10 -15.42 3.33
CA GLY A 208 -27.68 -16.14 4.53
C GLY A 208 -27.02 -15.27 5.60
N VAL A 209 -27.06 -13.94 5.44
CA VAL A 209 -26.56 -12.96 6.42
C VAL A 209 -27.65 -11.94 6.74
N LYS A 210 -27.86 -11.66 8.03
CA LYS A 210 -28.77 -10.63 8.54
C LYS A 210 -28.06 -9.74 9.53
N LEU A 211 -28.13 -8.44 9.28
CA LEU A 211 -27.51 -7.40 10.11
C LEU A 211 -28.55 -6.73 11.00
N ASN A 212 -28.09 -6.11 12.09
CA ASN A 212 -28.84 -5.22 12.95
C ASN A 212 -30.08 -5.87 13.60
N ILE A 213 -29.91 -7.07 14.14
CA ILE A 213 -30.95 -7.78 14.86
C ILE A 213 -30.99 -7.27 16.30
N GLN A 214 -32.15 -6.79 16.77
CA GLN A 214 -32.22 -5.96 17.96
C GLN A 214 -32.98 -6.62 19.15
N THR A 215 -33.76 -7.65 18.87
CA THR A 215 -34.61 -8.27 19.91
C THR A 215 -34.53 -9.82 19.89
N PRO A 216 -34.81 -10.48 21.03
CA PRO A 216 -34.90 -11.95 21.07
C PRO A 216 -35.91 -12.55 20.07
N ALA A 217 -37.01 -11.83 19.80
CA ALA A 217 -38.00 -12.25 18.81
C ALA A 217 -37.41 -12.24 17.41
N ASP A 218 -36.74 -11.14 17.04
CA ASP A 218 -36.05 -11.03 15.72
C ASP A 218 -35.00 -12.11 15.55
N VAL A 219 -34.28 -12.52 16.62
CA VAL A 219 -33.31 -13.59 16.59
C VAL A 219 -33.92 -14.92 16.21
N ARG A 220 -35.06 -15.31 16.82
CA ARG A 220 -35.79 -16.55 16.53
C ARG A 220 -36.28 -16.56 15.07
N ASP A 221 -36.98 -15.49 14.68
CA ASP A 221 -37.52 -15.37 13.32
C ASP A 221 -36.40 -15.41 12.26
N THR A 222 -35.27 -14.77 12.55
CA THR A 222 -34.08 -14.77 11.66
C THR A 222 -33.44 -16.14 11.59
N PHE A 223 -33.34 -16.86 12.72
CA PHE A 223 -32.75 -18.20 12.72
C PHE A 223 -33.54 -19.13 11.77
N ASP A 224 -34.86 -19.18 11.93
CA ASP A 224 -35.75 -20.00 11.11
C ASP A 224 -35.67 -19.59 9.62
N LEU A 225 -35.64 -18.29 9.35
CA LEU A 225 -35.51 -17.75 7.99
C LEU A 225 -34.19 -18.14 7.32
N LEU A 226 -33.07 -18.04 8.04
CA LEU A 226 -31.74 -18.36 7.49
C LEU A 226 -31.60 -19.85 7.21
N VAL A 227 -32.05 -20.70 8.13
CA VAL A 227 -32.06 -22.16 7.95
C VAL A 227 -32.97 -22.55 6.78
N TYR A 228 -34.17 -21.99 6.71
CA TYR A 228 -35.10 -22.24 5.59
C TYR A 228 -34.49 -21.86 4.23
N ARG A 229 -33.86 -20.70 4.13
CA ARG A 229 -33.22 -20.24 2.90
C ARG A 229 -32.07 -21.16 2.48
N ALA A 230 -31.21 -21.53 3.42
CA ALA A 230 -30.06 -22.39 3.16
C ALA A 230 -30.52 -23.78 2.67
N THR A 231 -31.49 -24.39 3.34
CA THR A 231 -32.04 -25.69 2.93
C THR A 231 -32.73 -25.62 1.58
N ARG A 232 -33.39 -24.50 1.24
CA ARG A 232 -34.05 -24.33 -0.05
C ARG A 232 -33.04 -24.10 -1.19
N TYR A 233 -31.95 -23.39 -0.91
CA TYR A 233 -30.91 -23.08 -1.90
C TYR A 233 -30.02 -24.30 -2.19
N MET A 234 -29.61 -25.01 -1.14
CA MET A 234 -28.81 -26.24 -1.21
C MET A 234 -29.44 -27.32 -0.32
N PRO A 235 -30.36 -28.12 -0.86
CA PRO A 235 -31.07 -29.15 -0.06
C PRO A 235 -30.15 -30.20 0.57
N ASP A 236 -29.02 -30.49 -0.06
CA ASP A 236 -28.05 -31.49 0.39
C ASP A 236 -26.93 -30.90 1.27
N ALA A 237 -26.95 -29.59 1.54
CA ALA A 237 -25.93 -28.94 2.36
C ALA A 237 -26.06 -29.30 3.85
N THR A 238 -24.95 -29.55 4.49
CA THR A 238 -24.86 -29.71 5.95
C THR A 238 -25.02 -28.35 6.61
N ILE A 239 -26.10 -28.16 7.38
CA ILE A 239 -26.35 -26.93 8.12
C ILE A 239 -26.08 -27.16 9.60
N TRP A 240 -25.08 -26.46 10.15
CA TRP A 240 -24.72 -26.56 11.56
C TRP A 240 -25.58 -25.66 12.46
N GLY A 241 -26.35 -24.74 11.89
CA GLY A 241 -27.17 -23.74 12.56
C GLY A 241 -26.84 -22.32 12.10
N CYS A 242 -26.86 -21.37 13.02
CA CYS A 242 -26.54 -19.97 12.77
C CYS A 242 -25.41 -19.47 13.66
N GLN A 243 -24.52 -18.71 13.11
CA GLN A 243 -23.51 -17.96 13.84
C GLN A 243 -24.10 -16.63 14.28
N ILE A 244 -24.01 -16.35 15.58
CA ILE A 244 -24.43 -15.08 16.19
C ILE A 244 -23.17 -14.28 16.47
N GLN A 245 -23.09 -13.08 15.95
CA GLN A 245 -21.90 -12.25 16.03
C GLN A 245 -22.23 -10.85 16.53
N GLN A 246 -21.37 -10.30 17.38
CA GLN A 246 -21.44 -8.91 17.81
C GLN A 246 -21.42 -7.99 16.57
N MET A 247 -22.39 -7.08 16.51
CA MET A 247 -22.41 -6.08 15.45
C MET A 247 -21.39 -4.98 15.76
N VAL A 248 -20.37 -4.88 14.92
CA VAL A 248 -19.42 -3.78 14.99
C VAL A 248 -20.05 -2.54 14.37
N ARG A 249 -20.15 -1.46 15.15
CA ARG A 249 -20.78 -0.21 14.72
C ARG A 249 -19.73 0.89 14.53
N GLY A 250 -19.93 1.69 13.49
CA GLY A 250 -19.03 2.78 13.15
C GLY A 250 -17.71 2.26 12.57
N GLY A 251 -16.75 3.17 12.43
CA GLY A 251 -15.47 2.86 11.79
C GLY A 251 -15.52 2.93 10.25
N ARG A 252 -14.38 2.66 9.64
CA ARG A 252 -14.22 2.62 8.19
C ARG A 252 -13.78 1.22 7.77
N GLU A 253 -14.34 0.76 6.68
CA GLU A 253 -14.02 -0.55 6.13
C GLU A 253 -12.73 -0.49 5.32
N VAL A 254 -11.77 -1.34 5.66
CA VAL A 254 -10.57 -1.58 4.85
C VAL A 254 -10.42 -3.08 4.60
N ILE A 255 -9.62 -3.42 3.62
CA ILE A 255 -9.25 -4.79 3.29
C ILE A 255 -7.75 -4.98 3.53
N VAL A 256 -7.38 -6.09 4.18
CA VAL A 256 -6.00 -6.56 4.29
C VAL A 256 -5.98 -7.99 3.77
N GLY A 257 -5.25 -8.22 2.69
CA GLY A 257 -5.13 -9.53 2.07
C GLY A 257 -3.68 -9.98 1.96
N MET A 258 -3.51 -11.26 1.74
CA MET A 258 -2.22 -11.84 1.38
C MET A 258 -2.45 -12.95 0.34
N SER A 259 -1.62 -12.96 -0.68
CA SER A 259 -1.48 -14.09 -1.60
C SER A 259 -0.01 -14.45 -1.77
N LYS A 260 0.28 -15.73 -1.89
CA LYS A 260 1.65 -16.20 -2.10
C LYS A 260 2.00 -16.17 -3.59
N ASP A 261 2.87 -15.23 -3.96
CA ASP A 261 3.42 -15.18 -5.32
C ASP A 261 4.49 -16.26 -5.51
N PRO A 262 4.50 -16.99 -6.65
CA PRO A 262 5.48 -18.04 -6.89
C PRO A 262 6.94 -17.59 -6.95
N GLN A 263 7.19 -16.33 -7.32
CA GLN A 263 8.53 -15.76 -7.47
C GLN A 263 8.96 -14.93 -6.27
N PHE A 264 8.04 -14.14 -5.71
CA PHE A 264 8.34 -13.14 -4.68
C PHE A 264 7.94 -13.57 -3.27
N GLY A 265 7.20 -14.67 -3.12
CA GLY A 265 6.70 -15.11 -1.82
C GLY A 265 5.43 -14.38 -1.38
N PRO A 266 5.21 -14.20 -0.04
CA PRO A 266 3.98 -13.59 0.43
C PRO A 266 3.84 -12.13 0.04
N LEU A 267 2.79 -11.80 -0.72
CA LEU A 267 2.44 -10.46 -1.17
C LEU A 267 1.26 -9.95 -0.35
N ILE A 268 1.51 -8.96 0.48
CA ILE A 268 0.50 -8.32 1.31
C ILE A 268 -0.21 -7.24 0.49
N MET A 269 -1.53 -7.20 0.57
CA MET A 269 -2.40 -6.21 -0.05
C MET A 269 -3.12 -5.38 1.01
N PHE A 270 -3.26 -4.08 0.75
CA PHE A 270 -4.07 -3.17 1.53
C PHE A 270 -4.91 -2.26 0.62
N GLY A 271 -6.15 -2.00 1.01
CA GLY A 271 -7.04 -1.07 0.31
C GLY A 271 -8.24 -0.64 1.16
N LEU A 272 -9.04 0.30 0.65
CA LEU A 272 -10.37 0.56 1.22
C LEU A 272 -11.29 -0.62 0.94
N GLY A 273 -12.17 -0.95 1.91
CA GLY A 273 -13.19 -1.97 1.78
C GLY A 273 -14.40 -1.57 0.95
N GLY A 274 -15.34 -2.50 0.81
CA GLY A 274 -16.58 -2.30 0.10
C GLY A 274 -16.41 -2.08 -1.40
N ILE A 275 -17.32 -1.32 -1.99
CA ILE A 275 -17.37 -1.04 -3.43
C ILE A 275 -16.11 -0.33 -3.97
N TYR A 276 -15.31 0.28 -3.11
CA TYR A 276 -14.10 1.02 -3.51
C TYR A 276 -13.01 0.10 -4.07
N VAL A 277 -12.84 -1.10 -3.50
CA VAL A 277 -11.86 -2.08 -3.99
C VAL A 277 -12.29 -2.63 -5.35
N GLU A 278 -13.56 -3.03 -5.46
CA GLU A 278 -14.07 -3.64 -6.69
C GLU A 278 -14.13 -2.67 -7.87
N ALA A 279 -14.58 -1.43 -7.60
CA ALA A 279 -14.80 -0.43 -8.64
C ALA A 279 -13.53 0.36 -9.01
N LEU A 280 -12.70 0.74 -8.02
CA LEU A 280 -11.58 1.64 -8.24
C LEU A 280 -10.22 0.94 -8.27
N LYS A 281 -10.12 -0.31 -7.81
CA LYS A 281 -8.87 -1.07 -7.67
C LYS A 281 -7.77 -0.25 -6.96
N ASP A 282 -8.18 0.52 -5.94
CA ASP A 282 -7.31 1.40 -5.17
C ASP A 282 -6.65 0.60 -4.04
N VAL A 283 -5.61 -0.11 -4.40
CA VAL A 283 -4.87 -1.02 -3.53
C VAL A 283 -3.38 -0.79 -3.62
N ALA A 284 -2.68 -1.05 -2.54
CA ALA A 284 -1.23 -1.04 -2.46
C ALA A 284 -0.72 -2.44 -2.10
N PHE A 285 0.51 -2.76 -2.51
CA PHE A 285 1.11 -4.07 -2.29
C PHE A 285 2.51 -3.95 -1.69
N ARG A 286 2.88 -4.91 -0.82
CA ARG A 286 4.25 -5.08 -0.33
C ARG A 286 4.58 -6.56 -0.19
N ILE A 287 5.85 -6.90 -0.41
CA ILE A 287 6.38 -8.25 -0.18
C ILE A 287 6.75 -8.37 1.28
N ALA A 288 6.32 -9.44 1.95
CA ALA A 288 6.77 -9.73 3.32
C ALA A 288 8.23 -10.26 3.34
N PRO A 289 9.01 -9.99 4.42
CA PRO A 289 8.63 -9.27 5.63
C PRO A 289 8.62 -7.75 5.46
N LEU A 290 7.86 -7.04 6.31
CA LEU A 290 7.69 -5.59 6.28
C LEU A 290 8.22 -4.92 7.54
N SER A 291 8.73 -3.72 7.39
CA SER A 291 8.93 -2.77 8.50
C SER A 291 7.67 -1.93 8.75
N ARG A 292 7.56 -1.34 9.94
CA ARG A 292 6.46 -0.40 10.26
C ARG A 292 6.41 0.77 9.28
N GLN A 293 7.56 1.29 8.90
CA GLN A 293 7.64 2.37 7.92
C GLN A 293 7.01 1.97 6.59
N GLU A 294 7.31 0.77 6.09
CA GLU A 294 6.74 0.26 4.82
C GLU A 294 5.24 0.00 4.92
N ALA A 295 4.75 -0.50 6.06
CA ALA A 295 3.33 -0.64 6.30
C ALA A 295 2.60 0.72 6.27
N LEU A 296 3.16 1.74 6.92
CA LEU A 296 2.62 3.10 6.88
C LEU A 296 2.72 3.75 5.49
N GLU A 297 3.82 3.55 4.76
CA GLU A 297 3.96 3.98 3.37
C GLU A 297 2.89 3.33 2.48
N MET A 298 2.66 2.02 2.62
CA MET A 298 1.64 1.27 1.91
C MET A 298 0.23 1.83 2.14
N ILE A 299 -0.11 2.13 3.40
CA ILE A 299 -1.40 2.73 3.76
C ILE A 299 -1.55 4.12 3.13
N ASN A 300 -0.47 4.90 3.07
CA ASN A 300 -0.49 6.26 2.53
C ASN A 300 -0.45 6.31 0.99
N GLU A 301 -0.14 5.21 0.31
CA GLU A 301 -0.03 5.12 -1.15
C GLU A 301 -1.38 5.05 -1.85
N ILE A 302 -2.43 4.52 -1.18
CA ILE A 302 -3.76 4.47 -1.77
C ILE A 302 -4.31 5.88 -2.02
N ARG A 303 -4.99 6.08 -3.15
CA ARG A 303 -5.56 7.38 -3.55
C ARG A 303 -6.62 7.87 -2.58
N SER A 304 -7.35 6.95 -2.01
CA SER A 304 -8.45 7.16 -1.06
C SER A 304 -8.01 7.39 0.39
N ILE A 305 -6.72 7.48 0.69
CA ILE A 305 -6.17 7.72 2.04
C ILE A 305 -6.83 8.90 2.79
N ARG A 306 -7.31 9.90 2.05
CA ARG A 306 -8.01 11.04 2.64
C ARG A 306 -9.25 10.64 3.43
N LEU A 307 -9.93 9.56 3.04
CA LEU A 307 -11.08 9.02 3.77
C LEU A 307 -10.67 8.44 5.13
N LEU A 308 -9.47 7.86 5.24
CA LEU A 308 -8.94 7.37 6.52
C LEU A 308 -8.43 8.51 7.41
N ARG A 309 -7.92 9.59 6.81
CA ARG A 309 -7.45 10.76 7.56
C ARG A 309 -8.58 11.66 8.09
N GLY A 310 -9.83 11.38 7.74
CA GLY A 310 -10.99 12.16 8.09
C GLY A 310 -11.31 13.25 7.07
N VAL A 311 -12.59 13.35 6.71
CA VAL A 311 -13.13 14.36 5.80
C VAL A 311 -14.31 15.08 6.45
N ARG A 312 -14.48 16.35 6.17
CA ARG A 312 -15.65 17.15 6.62
C ARG A 312 -15.90 17.13 8.12
N GLY A 313 -14.84 17.11 8.94
CA GLY A 313 -14.95 17.12 10.41
C GLY A 313 -15.11 15.75 11.06
N GLU A 314 -15.08 14.66 10.29
CA GLU A 314 -14.97 13.31 10.83
C GLU A 314 -13.59 13.07 11.45
N PRO A 315 -13.49 12.36 12.58
CA PRO A 315 -12.21 12.01 13.18
C PRO A 315 -11.41 11.06 12.27
N PRO A 316 -10.07 11.09 12.34
CA PRO A 316 -9.23 10.17 11.61
C PRO A 316 -9.42 8.73 12.10
N ALA A 317 -9.25 7.76 11.21
CA ALA A 317 -9.18 6.34 11.52
C ALA A 317 -7.86 5.99 12.21
N ASP A 318 -7.81 4.87 12.90
CA ASP A 318 -6.61 4.36 13.58
C ASP A 318 -5.62 3.74 12.60
N ILE A 319 -4.82 4.58 11.95
CA ILE A 319 -3.84 4.17 10.95
C ILE A 319 -2.74 3.27 11.56
N GLU A 320 -2.35 3.53 12.83
CA GLU A 320 -1.36 2.71 13.51
C GLU A 320 -1.87 1.29 13.76
N ALA A 321 -3.13 1.14 14.12
CA ALA A 321 -3.74 -0.19 14.29
C ALA A 321 -3.88 -0.95 12.96
N ILE A 322 -4.07 -0.25 11.84
CA ILE A 322 -3.98 -0.87 10.50
C ILE A 322 -2.56 -1.38 10.25
N ALA A 323 -1.54 -0.54 10.51
CA ALA A 323 -0.14 -0.92 10.32
C ALA A 323 0.22 -2.13 11.19
N ASP A 324 -0.19 -2.16 12.45
CA ASP A 324 0.00 -3.32 13.34
C ASP A 324 -0.65 -4.59 12.78
N THR A 325 -1.85 -4.49 12.22
CA THR A 325 -2.53 -5.63 11.60
C THR A 325 -1.77 -6.15 10.39
N ILE A 326 -1.33 -5.25 9.50
CA ILE A 326 -0.52 -5.59 8.32
C ILE A 326 0.76 -6.33 8.75
N LEU A 327 1.45 -5.84 9.77
CA LEU A 327 2.70 -6.43 10.27
C LEU A 327 2.46 -7.80 10.91
N ARG A 328 1.36 -7.98 11.66
CA ARG A 328 0.97 -9.28 12.22
C ARG A 328 0.65 -10.30 11.13
N ILE A 329 -0.06 -9.89 10.09
CA ILE A 329 -0.32 -10.76 8.93
C ILE A 329 0.98 -11.11 8.22
N ALA A 330 1.86 -10.13 7.98
CA ALA A 330 3.15 -10.39 7.36
C ALA A 330 4.00 -11.38 8.17
N GLN A 331 4.04 -11.25 9.50
CA GLN A 331 4.73 -12.21 10.37
C GLN A 331 4.06 -13.58 10.32
N LEU A 332 2.72 -13.66 10.41
CA LEU A 332 1.99 -14.92 10.39
C LEU A 332 2.35 -15.76 9.16
N VAL A 333 2.33 -15.16 7.98
CA VAL A 333 2.59 -15.88 6.72
C VAL A 333 4.07 -16.20 6.49
N MET A 334 4.97 -15.49 7.16
CA MET A 334 6.39 -15.82 7.20
C MET A 334 6.71 -16.97 8.18
N ASP A 335 6.03 -17.01 9.33
CA ASP A 335 6.21 -18.03 10.35
C ASP A 335 5.46 -19.34 10.00
N PHE A 336 4.38 -19.26 9.20
CA PHE A 336 3.55 -20.38 8.74
C PHE A 336 3.40 -20.35 7.21
N PRO A 337 4.45 -20.73 6.46
CA PRO A 337 4.51 -20.59 5.01
C PRO A 337 3.53 -21.48 4.22
N GLU A 338 2.86 -22.39 4.90
CA GLU A 338 1.75 -23.19 4.39
C GLU A 338 0.47 -22.38 4.14
N ILE A 339 0.33 -21.20 4.76
CA ILE A 339 -0.76 -20.27 4.46
C ILE A 339 -0.41 -19.59 3.13
N VAL A 340 -1.23 -19.81 2.10
CA VAL A 340 -1.00 -19.29 0.75
C VAL A 340 -1.95 -18.18 0.36
N GLU A 341 -3.08 -18.07 1.05
CA GLU A 341 -4.06 -17.01 0.86
C GLU A 341 -4.67 -16.65 2.21
N LEU A 342 -4.83 -15.35 2.43
CA LEU A 342 -5.51 -14.79 3.58
C LEU A 342 -6.20 -13.50 3.15
N ASP A 343 -7.45 -13.32 3.59
CA ASP A 343 -8.25 -12.12 3.32
C ASP A 343 -9.02 -11.72 4.57
N ILE A 344 -8.89 -10.46 4.98
CA ILE A 344 -9.70 -9.82 6.02
C ILE A 344 -10.55 -8.76 5.32
N ASN A 345 -11.82 -9.03 5.14
CA ASN A 345 -12.74 -8.18 4.39
C ASN A 345 -14.17 -8.24 4.94
N PRO A 346 -14.59 -7.24 5.75
CA PRO A 346 -13.84 -6.05 6.11
C PRO A 346 -13.02 -6.17 7.41
N LEU A 347 -11.93 -5.40 7.46
CA LEU A 347 -11.31 -4.94 8.70
C LEU A 347 -11.95 -3.60 9.05
N MET A 348 -12.70 -3.54 10.16
CA MET A 348 -13.32 -2.31 10.65
C MET A 348 -12.30 -1.49 11.42
N VAL A 349 -12.00 -0.28 10.96
CA VAL A 349 -11.04 0.63 11.59
C VAL A 349 -11.77 1.71 12.35
N MET A 350 -11.58 1.75 13.64
CA MET A 350 -12.20 2.74 14.51
C MET A 350 -11.49 4.08 14.46
N GLU A 351 -11.95 5.05 15.23
CA GLU A 351 -11.26 6.32 15.43
C GLU A 351 -9.86 6.11 16.00
N ALA A 352 -8.95 7.03 15.75
CA ALA A 352 -7.57 7.00 16.21
C ALA A 352 -7.46 6.63 17.72
N GLY A 353 -6.65 5.65 18.03
CA GLY A 353 -6.46 5.09 19.37
C GLY A 353 -7.55 4.11 19.84
N ARG A 354 -8.53 3.76 18.98
CA ARG A 354 -9.58 2.80 19.31
C ARG A 354 -9.43 1.45 18.59
N GLY A 355 -8.39 1.29 17.81
CA GLY A 355 -8.01 0.03 17.20
C GLY A 355 -8.84 -0.38 15.99
N VAL A 356 -8.76 -1.68 15.69
CA VAL A 356 -9.44 -2.34 14.57
C VAL A 356 -10.17 -3.58 15.03
N VAL A 357 -11.11 -4.08 14.20
CA VAL A 357 -11.82 -5.35 14.43
C VAL A 357 -11.94 -6.09 13.10
N ALA A 358 -11.38 -7.30 12.99
CA ALA A 358 -11.54 -8.15 11.81
C ALA A 358 -12.89 -8.85 11.85
N VAL A 359 -13.79 -8.51 10.91
CA VAL A 359 -15.20 -8.94 10.95
C VAL A 359 -15.45 -10.17 10.10
N ASP A 360 -14.85 -10.23 8.92
CA ASP A 360 -14.93 -11.41 8.06
C ASP A 360 -13.53 -11.75 7.54
N MET A 361 -13.21 -13.04 7.54
CA MET A 361 -11.86 -13.52 7.27
C MET A 361 -11.91 -14.85 6.55
N ARG A 362 -10.98 -15.05 5.61
CA ARG A 362 -10.78 -16.30 4.89
C ARG A 362 -9.30 -16.66 4.88
N MET A 363 -9.01 -17.95 4.89
CA MET A 363 -7.65 -18.45 4.84
C MET A 363 -7.60 -19.77 4.09
N ALA A 364 -6.55 -19.94 3.27
CA ALA A 364 -6.29 -21.18 2.55
C ALA A 364 -4.84 -21.63 2.71
N LEU A 365 -4.65 -22.96 2.67
CA LEU A 365 -3.37 -23.63 2.80
C LEU A 365 -2.89 -24.15 1.45
N SER A 366 -1.59 -24.31 1.32
CA SER A 366 -0.99 -25.07 0.21
C SER A 366 -1.34 -26.56 0.33
N SER A 367 -1.50 -27.19 -0.81
CA SER A 367 -1.56 -28.65 -0.93
C SER A 367 -0.28 -29.33 -0.44
#